data_c73ec751c4cbd01e85e2e45db913a6af
#
_entry.id   c73ec751c4cbd01e85e2e45db913a6af
#
_cell.length_a   1.000
_cell.length_b   1.000
_cell.length_c   1.000
_cell.angle_alpha   90.00
_cell.angle_beta   90.00
_cell.angle_gamma   90.00
#
_symmetry.space_group_name_H-M   'P 1'
#
loop_
_entity.id
_entity.type
_entity.pdbx_description
1 polymer ?
#
loop_
_entity_poly.entity_id
_entity_poly.type
_entity_poly.pdbx_seq_one_letter_code
_entity_poly.pdbx_strand_id
1 'polypeptide(L)'
;GNLVPFITQTAAGIRECLSVFGDDYDTPDGSAIRDYIDVVDLAKAHVVAVGRMIGGKGKNRYEYFNIGTGRGRSVLELVSLFERATGVRVPHKIVGRRTGDIEKIWADTSYANRELGWKA
;
A
#
# COMPACT_ATOMS: atom_id res chain seq x y z
N GLY A 1 -10.34 -6.00 4.43
CA GLY A 1 -9.27 -5.76 5.42
C GLY A 1 -7.94 -5.52 4.72
N ASN A 2 -6.99 -4.91 5.40
CA ASN A 2 -5.67 -4.60 4.84
C ASN A 2 -4.76 -5.82 4.85
N LEU A 3 -3.93 -5.98 3.81
CA LEU A 3 -3.07 -7.14 3.63
C LEU A 3 -2.03 -7.31 4.76
N VAL A 4 -1.32 -6.24 5.14
CA VAL A 4 -0.23 -6.31 6.13
C VAL A 4 -0.68 -6.87 7.48
N PRO A 5 -1.81 -6.46 8.09
CA PRO A 5 -2.32 -7.11 9.30
C PRO A 5 -2.60 -8.61 9.14
N PHE A 6 -3.04 -9.06 7.97
CA PHE A 6 -3.25 -10.49 7.73
C PHE A 6 -1.92 -11.25 7.61
N ILE A 7 -0.90 -10.67 6.97
CA ILE A 7 0.45 -11.24 6.92
C ILE A 7 1.02 -11.39 8.33
N THR A 8 0.98 -10.32 9.15
CA THR A 8 1.54 -10.34 10.51
C THR A 8 0.81 -11.30 11.44
N GLN A 9 -0.53 -11.37 11.35
CA GLN A 9 -1.33 -12.33 12.12
C GLN A 9 -1.05 -13.78 11.71
N THR A 10 -0.84 -14.04 10.42
CA THR A 10 -0.46 -15.37 9.93
C THR A 10 0.94 -15.73 10.40
N ALA A 11 1.89 -14.82 10.30
CA ALA A 11 3.25 -15.01 10.79
C ALA A 11 3.32 -15.28 12.31
N ALA A 12 2.44 -14.64 13.08
CA ALA A 12 2.31 -14.83 14.52
C ALA A 12 1.52 -16.10 14.91
N GLY A 13 1.04 -16.88 13.95
CA GLY A 13 0.25 -18.11 14.20
C GLY A 13 -1.20 -17.85 14.66
N ILE A 14 -1.67 -16.60 14.65
CA ILE A 14 -3.05 -16.26 14.98
C ILE A 14 -4.01 -16.74 13.89
N ARG A 15 -3.52 -16.74 12.64
CA ARG A 15 -4.21 -17.29 11.46
C ARG A 15 -3.42 -18.46 10.91
N GLU A 16 -4.11 -19.51 10.52
CA GLU A 16 -3.48 -20.69 9.93
C GLU A 16 -2.83 -20.39 8.57
N CYS A 17 -3.48 -19.55 7.76
CA CYS A 17 -3.07 -19.30 6.38
C CYS A 17 -3.58 -17.95 5.88
N LEU A 18 -2.76 -17.28 5.05
CA LEU A 18 -3.13 -16.09 4.32
C LEU A 18 -3.87 -16.49 3.02
N SER A 19 -5.03 -15.89 2.76
CA SER A 19 -5.71 -16.04 1.47
C SER A 19 -5.24 -14.96 0.50
N VAL A 20 -4.72 -15.39 -0.66
CA VAL A 20 -4.34 -14.53 -1.79
C VAL A 20 -5.47 -14.58 -2.82
N PHE A 21 -6.12 -13.46 -3.08
CA PHE A 21 -7.32 -13.38 -3.90
C PHE A 21 -6.97 -13.19 -5.38
N GLY A 22 -6.80 -14.32 -6.07
CA GLY A 22 -6.47 -14.39 -7.50
C GLY A 22 -4.98 -14.43 -7.77
N ASP A 23 -4.61 -15.23 -8.76
CA ASP A 23 -3.26 -15.38 -9.30
C ASP A 23 -3.24 -15.31 -10.83
N ASP A 24 -4.34 -14.89 -11.43
CA ASP A 24 -4.59 -14.84 -12.86
C ASP A 24 -4.79 -13.42 -13.40
N TYR A 25 -4.34 -12.40 -12.64
CA TYR A 25 -4.26 -11.02 -13.12
C TYR A 25 -3.12 -10.83 -14.11
N ASP A 26 -3.25 -9.87 -15.01
CA ASP A 26 -2.17 -9.46 -15.94
C ASP A 26 -1.10 -8.65 -15.20
N THR A 27 -0.35 -9.35 -14.36
CA THR A 27 0.76 -8.85 -13.53
C THR A 27 1.91 -9.84 -13.55
N PRO A 28 3.14 -9.46 -13.17
CA PRO A 28 4.30 -10.35 -13.26
C PRO A 28 4.17 -11.68 -12.53
N ASP A 29 3.44 -11.74 -11.41
CA ASP A 29 3.23 -12.95 -10.62
C ASP A 29 1.76 -13.38 -10.55
N GLY A 30 0.89 -12.72 -11.29
CA GLY A 30 -0.55 -12.99 -11.35
C GLY A 30 -1.35 -12.43 -10.19
N SER A 31 -0.73 -11.97 -9.10
CA SER A 31 -1.44 -11.36 -7.98
C SER A 31 -1.64 -9.85 -8.16
N ALA A 32 -2.64 -9.29 -7.47
CA ALA A 32 -2.99 -7.88 -7.58
C ALA A 32 -1.86 -6.96 -7.08
N ILE A 33 -1.71 -5.79 -7.72
CA ILE A 33 -0.69 -4.79 -7.37
C ILE A 33 -1.34 -3.60 -6.67
N ARG A 34 -0.72 -3.15 -5.57
CA ARG A 34 -1.15 -1.98 -4.78
C ARG A 34 0.06 -1.13 -4.37
N ASP A 35 -0.23 0.11 -4.00
CA ASP A 35 0.74 1.02 -3.36
C ASP A 35 0.62 0.86 -1.84
N TYR A 36 1.62 0.24 -1.23
CA TYR A 36 1.67 0.03 0.23
C TYR A 36 2.51 1.13 0.87
N ILE A 37 1.85 2.11 1.47
CA ILE A 37 2.49 3.20 2.21
C ILE A 37 2.53 2.89 3.70
N ASP A 38 3.64 3.26 4.35
CA ASP A 38 3.77 3.20 5.81
C ASP A 38 2.85 4.22 6.48
N VAL A 39 2.19 3.82 7.58
CA VAL A 39 1.22 4.66 8.28
C VAL A 39 1.86 5.92 8.88
N VAL A 40 3.12 5.85 9.29
CA VAL A 40 3.85 7.00 9.83
C VAL A 40 4.15 8.00 8.70
N ASP A 41 4.52 7.53 7.52
CA ASP A 41 4.72 8.41 6.37
C ASP A 41 3.41 9.06 5.92
N LEU A 42 2.31 8.31 5.93
CA LEU A 42 0.99 8.87 5.68
C LEU A 42 0.62 9.94 6.72
N ALA A 43 0.89 9.70 8.00
CA ALA A 43 0.66 10.69 9.06
C ALA A 43 1.49 11.96 8.86
N LYS A 44 2.78 11.83 8.49
CA LYS A 44 3.63 12.98 8.16
C LYS A 44 3.07 13.80 6.99
N ALA A 45 2.56 13.14 5.95
CA ALA A 45 1.90 13.84 4.84
C ALA A 45 0.72 14.70 5.31
N HIS A 46 -0.10 14.18 6.23
CA HIS A 46 -1.20 14.95 6.82
C HIS A 46 -0.72 16.17 7.60
N VAL A 47 0.35 16.03 8.41
CA VAL A 47 0.94 17.16 9.14
C VAL A 47 1.42 18.24 8.18
N VAL A 48 2.09 17.87 7.10
CA VAL A 48 2.57 18.81 6.08
C VAL A 48 1.39 19.51 5.38
N ALA A 49 0.34 18.76 5.04
CA ALA A 49 -0.86 19.32 4.40
C ALA A 49 -1.57 20.33 5.32
N VAL A 50 -1.73 20.01 6.60
CA VAL A 50 -2.30 20.94 7.61
C VAL A 50 -1.42 22.18 7.76
N GLY A 51 -0.11 22.02 7.85
CA GLY A 51 0.84 23.14 7.91
C GLY A 51 0.75 24.05 6.69
N ARG A 52 0.54 23.48 5.49
CA ARG A 52 0.30 24.23 4.25
C ARG A 52 -0.98 25.08 4.34
N MET A 53 -2.07 24.50 4.88
CA MET A 53 -3.35 25.21 5.06
C MET A 53 -3.21 26.37 6.05
N ILE A 54 -2.64 26.13 7.23
CA ILE A 54 -2.44 27.15 8.28
C ILE A 54 -1.52 28.26 7.78
N GLY A 55 -0.46 27.91 7.04
CA GLY A 55 0.49 28.86 6.47
C GLY A 55 -0.02 29.65 5.27
N GLY A 56 -1.27 29.43 4.85
CA GLY A 56 -1.88 30.13 3.70
C GLY A 56 -1.18 29.84 2.35
N LYS A 57 -0.48 28.72 2.26
CA LYS A 57 0.28 28.32 1.06
C LYS A 57 -0.57 27.59 0.00
N GLY A 58 -1.84 27.37 0.27
CA GLY A 58 -2.78 26.77 -0.67
C GLY A 58 -2.98 27.66 -1.90
N LYS A 59 -2.96 27.05 -3.08
CA LYS A 59 -3.17 27.76 -4.37
C LYS A 59 -4.64 27.93 -4.70
N ASN A 60 -5.50 27.08 -4.12
CA ASN A 60 -6.93 27.06 -4.35
C ASN A 60 -7.68 26.94 -3.03
N ARG A 61 -9.00 27.19 -3.09
CA ARG A 61 -9.88 27.06 -1.92
C ARG A 61 -9.89 25.64 -1.34
N TYR A 62 -9.70 24.63 -2.18
CA TYR A 62 -9.46 23.25 -1.80
C TYR A 62 -8.37 22.66 -2.71
N GLU A 63 -7.59 21.74 -2.16
CA GLU A 63 -6.55 21.03 -2.88
C GLU A 63 -6.67 19.53 -2.57
N TYR A 64 -6.29 18.68 -3.52
CA TYR A 64 -6.22 17.24 -3.34
C TYR A 64 -4.85 16.74 -3.76
N PHE A 65 -4.34 15.74 -3.05
CA PHE A 65 -3.02 15.17 -3.26
C PHE A 65 -3.10 13.65 -3.25
N ASN A 66 -2.54 13.01 -4.25
CA ASN A 66 -2.34 11.57 -4.24
C ASN A 66 -1.14 11.26 -3.34
N ILE A 67 -1.37 10.54 -2.25
CA ILE A 67 -0.36 10.16 -1.29
C ILE A 67 -0.08 8.67 -1.42
N GLY A 68 1.18 8.31 -1.58
CA GLY A 68 1.66 6.95 -1.74
C GLY A 68 3.17 6.92 -1.88
N THR A 69 3.71 5.74 -2.15
CA THR A 69 5.14 5.56 -2.45
C THR A 69 5.45 5.83 -3.93
N GLY A 70 4.43 5.86 -4.79
CA GLY A 70 4.56 5.91 -6.24
C GLY A 70 5.03 4.58 -6.85
N ARG A 71 5.00 3.49 -6.08
CA ARG A 71 5.47 2.16 -6.50
C ARG A 71 4.43 1.11 -6.20
N GLY A 72 4.03 0.39 -7.23
CA GLY A 72 3.18 -0.78 -7.08
C GLY A 72 3.98 -2.00 -6.61
N ARG A 73 3.41 -2.76 -5.68
CA ARG A 73 3.89 -4.06 -5.22
C ARG A 73 2.77 -5.09 -5.32
N SER A 74 3.09 -6.29 -5.76
CA SER A 74 2.12 -7.37 -5.77
C SER A 74 1.92 -7.97 -4.38
N VAL A 75 0.81 -8.67 -4.19
CA VAL A 75 0.53 -9.37 -2.93
C VAL A 75 1.60 -10.42 -2.63
N LEU A 76 1.96 -11.24 -3.61
CA LEU A 76 2.99 -12.29 -3.44
C LEU A 76 4.39 -11.71 -3.23
N GLU A 77 4.71 -10.59 -3.90
CA GLU A 77 5.95 -9.87 -3.65
C GLU A 77 6.03 -9.38 -2.21
N LEU A 78 4.94 -8.83 -1.66
CA LEU A 78 4.93 -8.34 -0.28
C LEU A 78 5.09 -9.48 0.74
N VAL A 79 4.46 -10.62 0.52
CA VAL A 79 4.66 -11.83 1.34
C VAL A 79 6.13 -12.25 1.32
N SER A 80 6.74 -12.35 0.14
CA SER A 80 8.14 -12.72 -0.02
C SER A 80 9.10 -11.72 0.65
N LEU A 81 8.81 -10.42 0.54
CA LEU A 81 9.59 -9.37 1.21
C LEU A 81 9.51 -9.49 2.74
N PHE A 82 8.32 -9.76 3.27
CA PHE A 82 8.12 -9.96 4.70
C PHE A 82 8.89 -11.19 5.21
N GLU A 83 8.79 -12.32 4.52
CA GLU A 83 9.52 -13.55 4.88
C GLU A 83 11.03 -13.33 4.89
N ARG A 84 11.57 -12.64 3.87
CA ARG A 84 13.00 -12.32 3.81
C ARG A 84 13.46 -11.38 4.91
N ALA A 85 12.64 -10.38 5.25
CA ALA A 85 12.97 -9.38 6.26
C ALA A 85 12.91 -9.94 7.70
N THR A 86 11.99 -10.87 7.96
CA THR A 86 11.73 -11.40 9.31
C THR A 86 12.30 -12.79 9.54
N GLY A 87 12.59 -13.55 8.49
CA GLY A 87 12.92 -14.99 8.58
C GLY A 87 11.72 -15.86 8.95
N VAL A 88 10.51 -15.31 9.00
CA VAL A 88 9.29 -16.03 9.39
C VAL A 88 8.49 -16.37 8.14
N ARG A 89 8.16 -17.65 7.97
CA ARG A 89 7.32 -18.11 6.87
C ARG A 89 5.86 -17.69 7.07
N VAL A 90 5.22 -17.25 5.97
CA VAL A 90 3.80 -16.90 5.90
C VAL A 90 3.07 -17.93 5.03
N PRO A 91 2.47 -18.96 5.61
CA PRO A 91 1.66 -19.91 4.87
C PRO A 91 0.54 -19.17 4.12
N HIS A 92 0.40 -19.40 2.83
CA HIS A 92 -0.64 -18.76 2.03
C HIS A 92 -1.23 -19.73 1.01
N LYS A 93 -2.45 -19.45 0.60
CA LYS A 93 -3.17 -20.21 -0.45
C LYS A 93 -3.81 -19.23 -1.41
N ILE A 94 -3.82 -19.62 -2.68
CA ILE A 94 -4.55 -18.90 -3.72
C ILE A 94 -6.03 -19.25 -3.61
N VAL A 95 -6.88 -18.24 -3.63
CA VAL A 95 -8.34 -18.37 -3.68
C VAL A 95 -8.88 -17.55 -4.85
N GLY A 96 -10.17 -17.69 -5.16
CA GLY A 96 -10.79 -16.95 -6.26
C GLY A 96 -10.70 -15.43 -6.07
N ARG A 97 -10.73 -14.67 -7.17
CA ARG A 97 -10.77 -13.20 -7.15
C ARG A 97 -11.93 -12.70 -6.31
N ARG A 98 -11.74 -11.60 -5.60
CA ARG A 98 -12.85 -10.87 -4.95
C ARG A 98 -13.52 -9.95 -5.97
N THR A 99 -14.84 -9.87 -5.90
CA THR A 99 -15.60 -8.90 -6.70
C THR A 99 -15.18 -7.48 -6.36
N GLY A 100 -14.87 -6.68 -7.37
CA GLY A 100 -14.46 -5.29 -7.22
C GLY A 100 -12.97 -5.07 -6.95
N ASP A 101 -12.15 -6.13 -6.87
CA ASP A 101 -10.70 -5.95 -6.81
C ASP A 101 -10.15 -5.44 -8.15
N ILE A 102 -9.37 -4.35 -8.06
CA ILE A 102 -8.65 -3.78 -9.19
C ILE A 102 -7.36 -4.57 -9.40
N GLU A 103 -7.01 -4.86 -10.64
CA GLU A 103 -5.82 -5.63 -11.00
C GLU A 103 -4.53 -4.96 -10.52
N LYS A 104 -4.36 -3.68 -10.85
CA LYS A 104 -3.17 -2.90 -10.48
C LYS A 104 -3.52 -1.43 -10.30
N ILE A 105 -3.04 -0.85 -9.20
CA ILE A 105 -3.19 0.57 -8.89
C ILE A 105 -2.08 1.03 -7.95
N TRP A 106 -1.48 2.19 -8.26
CA TRP A 106 -0.56 2.94 -7.39
C TRP A 106 -0.69 4.42 -7.65
N ALA A 107 -0.25 5.24 -6.70
CA ALA A 107 -0.38 6.69 -6.78
C ALA A 107 0.64 7.31 -7.76
N ASP A 108 0.19 8.26 -8.57
CA ASP A 108 1.09 9.29 -9.11
C ASP A 108 1.29 10.37 -8.04
N THR A 109 2.45 10.34 -7.41
CA THR A 109 2.79 11.21 -6.29
C THR A 109 3.55 12.47 -6.71
N SER A 110 3.79 12.67 -7.99
CA SER A 110 4.64 13.76 -8.50
C SER A 110 4.16 15.15 -8.07
N TYR A 111 2.84 15.39 -8.12
CA TYR A 111 2.25 16.66 -7.68
C TYR A 111 2.38 16.85 -6.16
N ALA A 112 2.05 15.84 -5.36
CA ALA A 112 2.17 15.88 -3.91
C ALA A 112 3.62 16.13 -3.48
N ASN A 113 4.58 15.40 -4.06
CA ASN A 113 6.01 15.56 -3.75
C ASN A 113 6.50 16.97 -4.02
N ARG A 114 6.10 17.56 -5.15
CA ARG A 114 6.50 18.92 -5.53
C ARG A 114 5.85 19.97 -4.65
N GLU A 115 4.55 19.90 -4.44
CA GLU A 115 3.76 20.95 -3.76
C GLU A 115 3.87 20.89 -2.24
N LEU A 116 3.96 19.70 -1.67
CA LEU A 116 4.09 19.50 -0.23
C LEU A 116 5.56 19.44 0.22
N GLY A 117 6.51 19.23 -0.69
CA GLY A 117 7.90 19.00 -0.34
C GLY A 117 8.08 17.74 0.51
N TRP A 118 7.19 16.78 0.38
CA TRP A 118 7.16 15.53 1.14
C TRP A 118 7.20 14.32 0.20
N LYS A 119 7.86 13.27 0.66
CA LYS A 119 7.96 11.99 -0.04
C LYS A 119 7.94 10.84 0.97
N ALA A 120 7.22 9.74 0.64
CA ALA A 120 7.24 8.51 1.39
C ALA A 120 8.55 7.73 1.21
#